data_f97a1ce5392410ebe3f2a77b90e4785b
#
_entry.id   f97a1ce5392410ebe3f2a77b90e4785b
#
_cell.length_a   1.000
_cell.length_b   1.000
_cell.length_c   1.000
_cell.angle_alpha   90.00
_cell.angle_beta   90.00
_cell.angle_gamma   90.00
#
_symmetry.space_group_name_H-M   'P 1'
#
loop_
_entity.id
_entity.type
_entity.pdbx_description
1 polymer ?
#
loop_
_entity_poly.entity_id
_entity_poly.type
_entity_poly.pdbx_seq_one_letter_code
_entity_poly.pdbx_strand_id
1 'polypeptide(L)'
;MNKYLIFRTDKIGDFLISAILIKSIRRNDPDSFINVIASKENYNYIKSFKIVDKVTLLTKGILSKLKLINLLRKEKYNTIIVHDGKRRSILISLFLKTNFKIVSNANLNISYFSDIKKMLNLLNFSFDKADLNTLNNRTYVSLDNLENNYILLHFDEKWIHKEYISNYINIEPSEKELVSFFNLLVNKTNK
;
A
#
# COMPACT_ATOMS: atom_id res chain seq x y z
N MET A 1 25.42 -0.63 -2.54
CA MET A 1 23.99 -0.94 -2.58
C MET A 1 23.31 -0.25 -1.39
N ASN A 2 22.46 0.73 -1.66
CA ASN A 2 21.68 1.40 -0.61
C ASN A 2 20.51 0.52 -0.18
N LYS A 3 20.18 0.56 1.13
CA LYS A 3 19.07 -0.20 1.70
C LYS A 3 18.00 0.75 2.22
N TYR A 4 16.80 0.62 1.70
CA TYR A 4 15.62 1.40 2.09
C TYR A 4 14.65 0.54 2.90
N LEU A 5 14.17 1.10 4.00
CA LEU A 5 13.08 0.52 4.78
C LEU A 5 11.88 1.47 4.71
N ILE A 6 10.76 0.99 4.19
CA ILE A 6 9.57 1.80 3.98
C ILE A 6 8.42 1.22 4.80
N PHE A 7 7.85 2.03 5.71
CA PHE A 7 6.66 1.64 6.47
C PHE A 7 5.41 2.02 5.70
N ARG A 8 4.59 1.01 5.37
CA ARG A 8 3.27 1.18 4.76
C ARG A 8 2.31 0.13 5.28
N THR A 9 1.75 0.40 6.44
CA THR A 9 0.94 -0.56 7.21
C THR A 9 -0.55 -0.25 7.14
N ASP A 10 -1.00 0.39 6.06
CA ASP A 10 -2.38 0.76 5.77
C ASP A 10 -3.08 -0.26 4.87
N LYS A 11 -4.12 0.16 4.17
CA LYS A 11 -4.85 -0.63 3.19
C LYS A 11 -4.10 -0.70 1.83
N ILE A 12 -4.64 -1.51 0.92
CA ILE A 12 -4.07 -1.71 -0.43
C ILE A 12 -4.01 -0.40 -1.23
N GLY A 13 -5.08 0.41 -1.20
CA GLY A 13 -5.12 1.69 -1.92
C GLY A 13 -4.01 2.65 -1.48
N ASP A 14 -3.73 2.70 -0.18
CA ASP A 14 -2.65 3.51 0.37
C ASP A 14 -1.27 3.04 -0.11
N PHE A 15 -1.11 1.71 -0.29
CA PHE A 15 0.14 1.18 -0.84
C PHE A 15 0.36 1.60 -2.29
N LEU A 16 -0.66 1.71 -3.12
CA LEU A 16 -0.52 2.17 -4.50
C LEU A 16 0.13 3.56 -4.57
N ILE A 17 -0.18 4.43 -3.63
CA ILE A 17 0.48 5.74 -3.49
C ILE A 17 1.97 5.54 -3.15
N SER A 18 2.30 4.63 -2.23
CA SER A 18 3.69 4.32 -1.90
C SER A 18 4.44 3.64 -3.04
N ALA A 19 3.75 2.87 -3.88
CA ALA A 19 4.35 2.23 -5.04
C ALA A 19 4.95 3.25 -6.02
N ILE A 20 4.37 4.45 -6.12
CA ILE A 20 4.92 5.56 -6.90
C ILE A 20 6.29 5.98 -6.33
N LEU A 21 6.35 6.22 -5.02
CA LEU A 21 7.61 6.56 -4.34
C LEU A 21 8.67 5.45 -4.51
N ILE A 22 8.28 4.18 -4.33
CA ILE A 22 9.15 3.02 -4.48
C ILE A 22 9.69 2.92 -5.90
N LYS A 23 8.84 3.12 -6.90
CA LYS A 23 9.24 3.11 -8.31
C LYS A 23 10.21 4.25 -8.62
N SER A 24 9.95 5.44 -8.10
CA SER A 24 10.88 6.58 -8.24
C SER A 24 12.23 6.29 -7.58
N ILE A 25 12.24 5.67 -6.37
CA ILE A 25 13.49 5.26 -5.71
C ILE A 25 14.23 4.25 -6.59
N ARG A 26 13.54 3.21 -7.07
CA ARG A 26 14.15 2.17 -7.92
C ARG A 26 14.73 2.73 -9.22
N ARG A 27 14.08 3.73 -9.83
CA ARG A 27 14.57 4.39 -11.04
C ARG A 27 15.83 5.23 -10.78
N ASN A 28 15.88 5.95 -9.64
CA ASN A 28 17.02 6.81 -9.28
C ASN A 28 18.19 6.00 -8.67
N ASP A 29 17.90 4.86 -8.05
CA ASP A 29 18.88 3.95 -7.42
C ASP A 29 18.54 2.50 -7.80
N PRO A 30 18.90 2.05 -9.04
CA PRO A 30 18.51 0.75 -9.58
C PRO A 30 19.00 -0.44 -8.75
N ASP A 31 20.18 -0.32 -8.17
CA ASP A 31 20.82 -1.39 -7.37
C ASP A 31 20.39 -1.36 -5.89
N SER A 32 19.42 -0.52 -5.53
CA SER A 32 18.95 -0.43 -4.16
C SER A 32 18.27 -1.71 -3.69
N PHE A 33 18.30 -1.97 -2.38
CA PHE A 33 17.47 -2.98 -1.72
C PHE A 33 16.32 -2.30 -0.99
N ILE A 34 15.09 -2.64 -1.35
CA ILE A 34 13.87 -2.04 -0.80
C ILE A 34 13.07 -3.07 0.01
N ASN A 35 12.99 -2.86 1.33
CA ASN A 35 12.14 -3.64 2.23
C ASN A 35 10.93 -2.81 2.65
N VAL A 36 9.72 -3.34 2.47
CA VAL A 36 8.48 -2.70 2.89
C VAL A 36 7.91 -3.39 4.12
N ILE A 37 7.66 -2.62 5.17
CA ILE A 37 6.92 -3.08 6.34
C ILE A 37 5.43 -2.97 6.05
N ALA A 38 4.77 -4.11 6.03
CA ALA A 38 3.37 -4.27 5.64
C ALA A 38 2.48 -4.63 6.82
N SER A 39 1.18 -4.35 6.72
CA SER A 39 0.14 -4.93 7.57
C SER A 39 -0.32 -6.29 7.00
N LYS A 40 -1.16 -7.01 7.76
CA LYS A 40 -1.78 -8.25 7.29
C LYS A 40 -2.65 -8.00 6.04
N GLU A 41 -3.31 -6.85 5.98
CA GLU A 41 -4.27 -6.47 4.94
C GLU A 41 -3.60 -6.26 3.57
N ASN A 42 -2.38 -5.71 3.55
CA ASN A 42 -1.70 -5.38 2.29
C ASN A 42 -0.45 -6.24 2.00
N TYR A 43 -0.05 -7.14 2.90
CA TYR A 43 1.18 -7.94 2.78
C TYR A 43 1.28 -8.72 1.46
N ASN A 44 0.27 -9.53 1.16
CA ASN A 44 0.27 -10.36 -0.06
C ASN A 44 0.21 -9.50 -1.33
N TYR A 45 -0.50 -8.38 -1.26
CA TYR A 45 -0.59 -7.44 -2.36
C TYR A 45 0.77 -6.80 -2.67
N ILE A 46 1.46 -6.30 -1.64
CA ILE A 46 2.80 -5.69 -1.80
C ILE A 46 3.79 -6.71 -2.34
N LYS A 47 3.72 -7.95 -1.88
CA LYS A 47 4.60 -9.04 -2.32
C LYS A 47 4.50 -9.35 -3.82
N SER A 48 3.38 -9.00 -4.46
CA SER A 48 3.22 -9.17 -5.90
C SER A 48 3.95 -8.12 -6.76
N PHE A 49 4.53 -7.07 -6.14
CA PHE A 49 5.23 -6.01 -6.86
C PHE A 49 6.72 -6.32 -7.03
N LYS A 50 7.19 -6.37 -8.27
CA LYS A 50 8.60 -6.66 -8.63
C LYS A 50 9.59 -5.56 -8.20
N ILE A 51 9.08 -4.35 -7.91
CA ILE A 51 9.90 -3.22 -7.47
C ILE A 51 10.28 -3.29 -5.98
N VAL A 52 9.74 -4.27 -5.24
CA VAL A 52 9.99 -4.50 -3.82
C VAL A 52 10.79 -5.79 -3.66
N ASP A 53 11.95 -5.73 -3.01
CA ASP A 53 12.82 -6.89 -2.83
C ASP A 53 12.38 -7.75 -1.64
N LYS A 54 11.87 -7.11 -0.58
CA LYS A 54 11.43 -7.79 0.63
C LYS A 54 10.17 -7.15 1.19
N VAL A 55 9.27 -7.98 1.68
CA VAL A 55 8.10 -7.53 2.45
C VAL A 55 8.16 -8.15 3.82
N THR A 56 8.10 -7.32 4.86
CA THR A 56 8.14 -7.75 6.25
C THR A 56 6.83 -7.43 6.94
N LEU A 57 6.20 -8.44 7.53
CA LEU A 57 4.91 -8.28 8.18
C LEU A 57 5.04 -7.64 9.57
N LEU A 58 4.29 -6.57 9.82
CA LEU A 58 4.09 -5.99 11.15
C LEU A 58 2.86 -6.62 11.80
N THR A 59 3.09 -7.53 12.75
CA THR A 59 2.01 -8.19 13.50
C THR A 59 1.63 -7.40 14.77
N LYS A 60 0.45 -7.70 15.31
CA LYS A 60 -0.03 -7.12 16.57
C LYS A 60 0.77 -7.68 17.75
N GLY A 61 0.82 -6.92 18.85
CA GLY A 61 1.48 -7.30 20.10
C GLY A 61 2.87 -6.67 20.30
N ILE A 62 3.26 -6.51 21.56
CA ILE A 62 4.53 -5.86 21.95
C ILE A 62 5.72 -6.76 21.62
N LEU A 63 5.64 -8.04 21.97
CA LEU A 63 6.72 -9.00 21.69
C LEU A 63 7.02 -9.13 20.20
N SER A 64 5.99 -9.12 19.35
CA SER A 64 6.16 -9.14 17.90
C SER A 64 6.89 -7.91 17.40
N LYS A 65 6.60 -6.74 17.93
CA LYS A 65 7.29 -5.49 17.60
C LYS A 65 8.76 -5.51 18.03
N LEU A 66 9.06 -6.03 19.23
CA LEU A 66 10.43 -6.18 19.72
C LEU A 66 11.23 -7.16 18.82
N LYS A 67 10.64 -8.30 18.46
CA LYS A 67 11.25 -9.25 17.52
C LYS A 67 11.52 -8.59 16.15
N LEU A 68 10.55 -7.81 15.66
CA LEU A 68 10.70 -7.07 14.40
C LEU A 68 11.85 -6.06 14.49
N ILE A 69 11.92 -5.25 15.55
CA ILE A 69 13.02 -4.29 15.75
C ILE A 69 14.38 -5.00 15.75
N ASN A 70 14.49 -6.11 16.46
CA ASN A 70 15.74 -6.89 16.50
C ASN A 70 16.12 -7.45 15.13
N LEU A 71 15.14 -7.92 14.34
CA LEU A 71 15.34 -8.37 12.97
C LEU A 71 15.85 -7.22 12.07
N LEU A 72 15.17 -6.07 12.12
CA LEU A 72 15.47 -4.92 11.27
C LEU A 72 16.83 -4.28 11.61
N ARG A 73 17.24 -4.30 12.88
CA ARG A 73 18.57 -3.81 13.30
C ARG A 73 19.73 -4.54 12.64
N LYS A 74 19.57 -5.82 12.31
CA LYS A 74 20.60 -6.63 11.67
C LYS A 74 20.84 -6.23 10.22
N GLU A 75 19.85 -5.66 9.55
CA GLU A 75 19.90 -5.33 8.11
C GLU A 75 20.65 -4.04 7.79
N LYS A 76 20.84 -3.14 8.77
CA LYS A 76 21.54 -1.85 8.63
C LYS A 76 21.03 -1.01 7.42
N TYR A 77 19.83 -0.46 7.53
CA TYR A 77 19.25 0.39 6.50
C TYR A 77 19.91 1.76 6.42
N ASN A 78 20.22 2.22 5.21
CA ASN A 78 20.74 3.57 4.96
C ASN A 78 19.65 4.63 5.14
N THR A 79 18.45 4.31 4.67
CA THR A 79 17.30 5.24 4.72
C THR A 79 16.07 4.53 5.26
N ILE A 80 15.37 5.20 6.17
CA ILE A 80 14.08 4.75 6.69
C ILE A 80 13.02 5.79 6.33
N ILE A 81 11.93 5.36 5.68
CA ILE A 81 10.80 6.20 5.30
C ILE A 81 9.55 5.69 6.00
N VAL A 82 8.97 6.50 6.87
CA VAL A 82 7.69 6.22 7.51
C VAL A 82 6.59 6.90 6.70
N HIS A 83 6.15 6.24 5.63
CA HIS A 83 5.19 6.81 4.67
C HIS A 83 3.73 6.68 5.14
N ASP A 84 3.43 5.79 6.07
CA ASP A 84 2.10 5.67 6.68
C ASP A 84 1.83 6.72 7.79
N GLY A 85 2.83 7.46 8.23
CA GLY A 85 2.71 8.48 9.27
C GLY A 85 2.18 7.97 10.63
N LYS A 86 2.02 6.67 10.80
CA LYS A 86 1.42 6.10 12.03
C LYS A 86 2.36 6.14 13.21
N ARG A 87 1.83 6.53 14.37
CA ARG A 87 2.60 6.58 15.63
C ARG A 87 3.38 5.29 15.91
N ARG A 88 2.78 4.11 15.63
CA ARG A 88 3.45 2.81 15.82
C ARG A 88 4.67 2.63 14.90
N SER A 89 4.57 3.07 13.65
CA SER A 89 5.66 2.98 12.67
C SER A 89 6.78 3.95 13.01
N ILE A 90 6.42 5.17 13.40
CA ILE A 90 7.36 6.17 13.91
C ILE A 90 8.11 5.63 15.12
N LEU A 91 7.39 5.09 16.13
CA LEU A 91 8.00 4.53 17.33
C LEU A 91 8.99 3.40 17.01
N ILE A 92 8.61 2.45 16.16
CA ILE A 92 9.53 1.38 15.74
C ILE A 92 10.76 1.97 15.06
N SER A 93 10.59 2.96 14.17
CA SER A 93 11.68 3.60 13.46
C SER A 93 12.69 4.32 14.37
N LEU A 94 12.26 4.79 15.56
CA LEU A 94 13.15 5.43 16.54
C LEU A 94 14.18 4.45 17.13
N PHE A 95 13.84 3.17 17.19
CA PHE A 95 14.76 2.13 17.68
C PHE A 95 15.72 1.60 16.63
N LEU A 96 15.65 2.09 15.38
CA LEU A 96 16.49 1.68 14.28
C LEU A 96 17.55 2.74 14.00
N LYS A 97 18.82 2.31 13.87
CA LYS A 97 19.91 3.19 13.43
C LYS A 97 19.86 3.32 11.91
N THR A 98 19.96 4.54 11.42
CA THR A 98 19.99 4.85 9.99
C THR A 98 20.71 6.17 9.77
N ASN A 99 21.28 6.36 8.58
CA ASN A 99 21.89 7.63 8.20
C ASN A 99 20.84 8.71 7.92
N PHE A 100 19.67 8.28 7.38
CA PHE A 100 18.64 9.21 6.99
C PHE A 100 17.23 8.69 7.31
N LYS A 101 16.39 9.56 7.89
CA LYS A 101 15.02 9.21 8.25
C LYS A 101 14.04 10.27 7.74
N ILE A 102 13.03 9.80 7.02
CA ILE A 102 11.93 10.63 6.53
C ILE A 102 10.63 10.12 7.15
N VAL A 103 9.84 11.04 7.68
CA VAL A 103 8.48 10.76 8.16
C VAL A 103 7.52 11.57 7.30
N SER A 104 6.54 10.88 6.70
CA SER A 104 5.47 11.52 5.96
C SER A 104 4.69 12.46 6.88
N ASN A 105 4.55 13.69 6.46
CA ASN A 105 3.65 14.66 7.08
C ASN A 105 2.27 14.58 6.42
N ALA A 106 1.70 13.39 6.31
CA ALA A 106 0.35 13.18 5.75
C ALA A 106 -0.75 13.96 6.51
N ASN A 107 -0.37 14.99 7.26
CA ASN A 107 -1.24 15.90 7.94
C ASN A 107 -1.78 16.96 6.97
N LEU A 108 -2.99 16.67 6.50
CA LEU A 108 -4.12 17.61 6.53
C LEU A 108 -4.28 18.58 5.35
N ASN A 109 -3.24 19.03 4.64
CA ASN A 109 -3.41 20.00 3.56
C ASN A 109 -2.45 19.82 2.37
N ILE A 110 -1.63 18.77 2.39
CA ILE A 110 -0.67 18.50 1.31
C ILE A 110 -1.18 17.28 0.55
N SER A 111 -1.28 17.38 -0.78
CA SER A 111 -1.63 16.22 -1.59
C SER A 111 -0.56 15.14 -1.43
N TYR A 112 -0.97 13.87 -1.45
CA TYR A 112 -0.04 12.74 -1.40
C TYR A 112 1.08 12.84 -2.44
N PHE A 113 0.77 13.40 -3.59
CA PHE A 113 1.72 13.61 -4.66
C PHE A 113 2.80 14.65 -4.31
N SER A 114 2.41 15.74 -3.67
CA SER A 114 3.35 16.76 -3.17
C SER A 114 4.24 16.20 -2.07
N ASP A 115 3.71 15.33 -1.20
CA ASP A 115 4.48 14.66 -0.15
C ASP A 115 5.53 13.70 -0.75
N ILE A 116 5.16 12.90 -1.77
CA ILE A 116 6.11 12.04 -2.50
C ILE A 116 7.23 12.87 -3.12
N LYS A 117 6.91 13.95 -3.82
CA LYS A 117 7.93 14.83 -4.41
C LYS A 117 8.87 15.40 -3.36
N LYS A 118 8.32 15.83 -2.22
CA LYS A 118 9.12 16.34 -1.09
C LYS A 118 10.07 15.26 -0.56
N MET A 119 9.61 14.02 -0.39
CA MET A 119 10.46 12.92 0.05
C MET A 119 11.57 12.62 -0.96
N LEU A 120 11.26 12.61 -2.25
CA LEU A 120 12.25 12.41 -3.30
C LEU A 120 13.28 13.51 -3.33
N ASN A 121 12.87 14.77 -3.18
CA ASN A 121 13.78 15.91 -3.09
C ASN A 121 14.73 15.79 -1.89
N LEU A 122 14.24 15.32 -0.74
CA LEU A 122 15.08 15.06 0.44
C LEU A 122 16.13 13.96 0.18
N LEU A 123 15.87 13.05 -0.75
CA LEU A 123 16.80 12.00 -1.19
C LEU A 123 17.69 12.46 -2.36
N ASN A 124 17.55 13.68 -2.85
CA ASN A 124 18.15 14.19 -4.10
C ASN A 124 17.74 13.35 -5.32
N PHE A 125 16.51 12.86 -5.35
CA PHE A 125 15.93 12.07 -6.42
C PHE A 125 14.94 12.88 -7.24
N SER A 126 14.92 12.62 -8.55
CA SER A 126 13.94 13.20 -9.46
C SER A 126 12.64 12.37 -9.47
N PHE A 127 11.52 13.04 -9.73
CA PHE A 127 10.25 12.41 -10.05
C PHE A 127 10.04 12.40 -11.57
N ASP A 128 9.49 11.30 -12.09
CA ASP A 128 9.07 11.18 -13.49
C ASP A 128 7.59 10.78 -13.56
N LYS A 129 6.86 11.28 -14.58
CA LYS A 129 5.45 10.90 -14.80
C LYS A 129 5.27 9.40 -15.06
N ALA A 130 6.26 8.72 -15.63
CA ALA A 130 6.27 7.27 -15.81
C ALA A 130 6.24 6.50 -14.48
N ASP A 131 6.63 7.14 -13.37
CA ASP A 131 6.55 6.53 -12.05
C ASP A 131 5.09 6.31 -11.58
N LEU A 132 4.12 7.04 -12.17
CA LEU A 132 2.69 6.86 -11.88
C LEU A 132 2.16 5.50 -12.35
N ASN A 133 2.77 4.90 -13.37
CA ASN A 133 2.35 3.60 -13.88
C ASN A 133 2.93 2.46 -13.03
N THR A 134 2.39 2.25 -11.84
CA THR A 134 2.89 1.26 -10.87
C THR A 134 2.35 -0.14 -11.11
N LEU A 135 1.18 -0.29 -11.71
CA LEU A 135 0.52 -1.59 -11.88
C LEU A 135 1.29 -2.53 -12.81
N ASN A 136 2.01 -2.00 -13.80
CA ASN A 136 2.84 -2.81 -14.71
C ASN A 136 4.00 -3.54 -13.99
N ASN A 137 4.30 -3.18 -12.76
CA ASN A 137 5.35 -3.83 -11.95
C ASN A 137 4.82 -4.97 -11.08
N ARG A 138 3.55 -5.32 -11.24
CA ARG A 138 2.89 -6.38 -10.49
C ARG A 138 2.92 -7.71 -11.24
N THR A 139 3.14 -8.80 -10.53
CA THR A 139 2.90 -10.14 -11.06
C THR A 139 1.40 -10.43 -10.94
N TYR A 140 0.75 -10.68 -12.03
CA TYR A 140 -0.65 -11.10 -12.07
C TYR A 140 -0.73 -12.60 -11.95
N VAL A 141 -1.70 -13.08 -11.17
CA VAL A 141 -2.11 -14.47 -11.23
C VAL A 141 -2.97 -14.61 -12.48
N SER A 142 -2.60 -15.51 -13.38
CA SER A 142 -3.44 -15.84 -14.53
C SER A 142 -4.75 -16.44 -14.01
N LEU A 143 -5.86 -15.95 -14.53
CA LEU A 143 -7.19 -16.46 -14.23
C LEU A 143 -7.61 -17.40 -15.38
N ASP A 144 -6.81 -18.44 -15.59
CA ASP A 144 -6.94 -19.35 -16.74
C ASP A 144 -8.30 -20.09 -16.81
N ASN A 145 -9.08 -20.01 -15.73
CA ASN A 145 -10.40 -20.66 -15.63
C ASN A 145 -11.59 -19.69 -15.72
N LEU A 146 -11.36 -18.40 -16.09
CA LEU A 146 -12.48 -17.53 -16.35
C LEU A 146 -13.03 -17.80 -17.76
N GLU A 147 -14.31 -18.15 -17.82
CA GLU A 147 -15.04 -18.16 -19.08
C GLU A 147 -14.96 -16.78 -19.76
N ASN A 148 -14.98 -16.77 -21.09
CA ASN A 148 -14.78 -15.55 -21.89
C ASN A 148 -15.83 -14.46 -21.64
N ASN A 149 -16.94 -14.78 -20.95
CA ASN A 149 -18.04 -13.87 -20.66
C ASN A 149 -18.27 -13.81 -19.15
N TYR A 150 -17.65 -12.85 -18.47
CA TYR A 150 -17.90 -12.57 -17.07
C TYR A 150 -18.12 -11.10 -16.81
N ILE A 151 -18.85 -10.78 -15.75
CA ILE A 151 -19.01 -9.44 -15.23
C ILE A 151 -18.24 -9.36 -13.92
N LEU A 152 -17.26 -8.45 -13.84
CA LEU A 152 -16.55 -8.17 -12.61
C LEU A 152 -17.31 -7.10 -11.82
N LEU A 153 -17.78 -7.47 -10.64
CA LEU A 153 -18.45 -6.57 -9.72
C LEU A 153 -17.52 -6.26 -8.55
N HIS A 154 -17.33 -4.99 -8.27
CA HIS A 154 -16.57 -4.52 -7.12
C HIS A 154 -17.48 -3.69 -6.21
N PHE A 155 -17.73 -4.20 -5.01
CA PHE A 155 -18.51 -3.49 -4.00
C PHE A 155 -17.60 -2.77 -3.02
N ASP A 156 -18.01 -1.60 -2.56
CA ASP A 156 -17.38 -0.96 -1.42
C ASP A 156 -17.63 -1.83 -0.19
N GLU A 157 -16.58 -2.10 0.58
CA GLU A 157 -16.62 -2.82 1.86
C GLU A 157 -17.69 -2.23 2.80
N LYS A 158 -17.97 -0.95 2.70
CA LYS A 158 -18.97 -0.23 3.46
C LYS A 158 -20.41 -0.70 3.17
N TRP A 159 -20.67 -1.22 1.97
CA TRP A 159 -22.00 -1.72 1.60
C TRP A 159 -22.32 -3.07 2.25
N ILE A 160 -21.30 -3.79 2.73
CA ILE A 160 -21.44 -5.14 3.29
C ILE A 160 -21.42 -5.11 4.82
N HIS A 161 -20.71 -4.16 5.43
CA HIS A 161 -20.52 -4.09 6.87
C HIS A 161 -21.28 -2.92 7.51
N LYS A 162 -22.40 -3.21 8.15
CA LYS A 162 -23.26 -2.26 8.89
C LYS A 162 -22.51 -1.40 9.94
N GLU A 163 -21.35 -1.83 10.40
CA GLU A 163 -20.52 -1.11 11.38
C GLU A 163 -20.01 0.25 10.88
N TYR A 164 -19.96 0.48 9.58
CA TYR A 164 -19.52 1.75 8.97
C TYR A 164 -20.65 2.75 8.72
N ILE A 165 -21.92 2.34 8.90
CA ILE A 165 -23.11 3.07 8.44
C ILE A 165 -23.57 4.15 9.42
N SER A 166 -23.07 4.19 10.68
CA SER A 166 -23.63 5.05 11.74
C SER A 166 -23.53 6.56 11.48
N ASN A 167 -22.75 7.02 10.47
CA ASN A 167 -22.49 8.44 10.23
C ASN A 167 -22.65 8.90 8.77
N TYR A 168 -23.13 8.05 7.86
CA TYR A 168 -23.36 8.42 6.46
C TYR A 168 -24.86 8.49 6.16
N ILE A 169 -25.28 9.57 5.54
CA ILE A 169 -26.63 9.71 4.94
C ILE A 169 -26.81 8.54 3.97
N ASN A 170 -27.94 7.83 4.09
CA ASN A 170 -28.31 6.62 3.32
C ASN A 170 -28.22 6.81 1.79
N ILE A 171 -27.02 6.72 1.25
CA ILE A 171 -26.77 6.64 -0.21
C ILE A 171 -26.57 5.17 -0.62
N GLU A 172 -26.55 4.25 0.34
CA GLU A 172 -26.26 2.84 0.13
C GLU A 172 -27.52 2.11 -0.31
N PRO A 173 -27.42 1.29 -1.38
CA PRO A 173 -28.56 0.51 -1.83
C PRO A 173 -28.95 -0.49 -0.74
N SER A 174 -30.25 -0.63 -0.52
CA SER A 174 -30.80 -1.70 0.33
C SER A 174 -30.49 -3.09 -0.28
N GLU A 175 -30.53 -4.14 0.54
CA GLU A 175 -30.36 -5.50 0.07
C GLU A 175 -31.33 -5.85 -1.08
N LYS A 176 -32.58 -5.36 -1.01
CA LYS A 176 -33.59 -5.56 -2.06
C LYS A 176 -33.20 -4.89 -3.37
N GLU A 177 -32.66 -3.67 -3.31
CA GLU A 177 -32.19 -2.94 -4.49
C GLU A 177 -30.97 -3.62 -5.12
N LEU A 178 -30.03 -4.13 -4.31
CA LEU A 178 -28.91 -4.92 -4.80
C LEU A 178 -29.34 -6.21 -5.49
N VAL A 179 -30.25 -6.97 -4.87
CA VAL A 179 -30.82 -8.19 -5.47
C VAL A 179 -31.55 -7.88 -6.77
N SER A 180 -32.35 -6.80 -6.81
CA SER A 180 -33.02 -6.36 -8.02
C SER A 180 -32.06 -5.98 -9.13
N PHE A 181 -31.00 -5.24 -8.78
CA PHE A 181 -29.94 -4.87 -9.71
C PHE A 181 -29.20 -6.10 -10.29
N PHE A 182 -28.88 -7.09 -9.45
CA PHE A 182 -28.25 -8.34 -9.92
C PHE A 182 -29.16 -9.12 -10.86
N ASN A 183 -30.42 -9.26 -10.52
CA ASN A 183 -31.38 -9.96 -11.38
C ASN A 183 -31.51 -9.26 -12.76
N LEU A 184 -31.49 -7.92 -12.79
CA LEU A 184 -31.48 -7.16 -14.03
C LEU A 184 -30.22 -7.37 -14.84
N LEU A 185 -29.05 -7.44 -14.19
CA LEU A 185 -27.75 -7.70 -14.85
C LEU A 185 -27.75 -9.09 -15.47
N VAL A 186 -28.12 -10.13 -14.70
CA VAL A 186 -28.16 -11.52 -15.18
C VAL A 186 -29.12 -11.63 -16.37
N ASN A 187 -30.31 -11.08 -16.26
CA ASN A 187 -31.33 -11.12 -17.34
C ASN A 187 -30.90 -10.40 -18.61
N LYS A 188 -30.09 -9.33 -18.51
CA LYS A 188 -29.58 -8.59 -19.68
C LYS A 188 -28.35 -9.24 -20.32
N THR A 189 -27.60 -10.04 -19.58
CA THR A 189 -26.36 -10.64 -20.06
C THR A 189 -26.54 -12.06 -20.57
N ASN A 190 -27.63 -12.73 -20.20
CA ASN A 190 -28.00 -14.05 -20.72
C ASN A 190 -28.78 -14.01 -22.06
N LYS A 191 -28.63 -12.94 -22.85
CA LYS A 191 -29.16 -12.84 -24.21
C LYS A 191 -28.10 -13.09 -25.27
#